data_c9e95ce8d61a5b68a921c31854d6659c
#
_entry.id   c9e95ce8d61a5b68a921c31854d6659c
#
_cell.length_a   1.000
_cell.length_b   1.000
_cell.length_c   1.000
_cell.angle_alpha   90.00
_cell.angle_beta   90.00
_cell.angle_gamma   90.00
#
_symmetry.space_group_name_H-M   'P 1'
#
loop_
_entity.id
_entity.type
_entity.pdbx_description
1 polymer ?
#
loop_
_entity_poly.entity_id
_entity_poly.type
_entity_poly.pdbx_seq_one_letter_code
_entity_poly.pdbx_strand_id
1 'polypeptide(L)'
;VYEFVKLYVEIKKTEGTEITFDDLEKAFPQKWQREGKDSKNENACVVKKFADIEDDEKAQKRFRCKVNEQIPIKDKEMVVVSNQWGKGNINYFIKEANKKHIKYKKELEIEEY
;
A
#
# COMPACT_ATOMS: atom_id res chain seq x y z
N VAL A 1 -3.17 -3.08 -6.88
CA VAL A 1 -2.38 -2.33 -5.90
C VAL A 1 -1.83 -3.24 -4.80
N TYR A 2 -2.66 -4.11 -4.26
CA TYR A 2 -2.23 -5.04 -3.21
C TYR A 2 -1.00 -5.87 -3.63
N GLU A 3 -1.05 -6.47 -4.80
CA GLU A 3 0.05 -7.30 -5.29
C GLU A 3 1.34 -6.51 -5.47
N PHE A 4 1.22 -5.26 -5.92
CA PHE A 4 2.38 -4.37 -6.09
C PHE A 4 3.04 -4.05 -4.75
N VAL A 5 2.24 -3.67 -3.75
CA VAL A 5 2.76 -3.35 -2.42
C VAL A 5 3.40 -4.58 -1.77
N LYS A 6 2.72 -5.72 -1.87
CA LYS A 6 3.21 -6.99 -1.33
C LYS A 6 4.56 -7.37 -1.95
N LEU A 7 4.65 -7.29 -3.27
CA LEU A 7 5.87 -7.64 -3.98
C LEU A 7 7.01 -6.68 -3.67
N TYR A 8 6.71 -5.38 -3.54
CA TYR A 8 7.69 -4.39 -3.11
C TYR A 8 8.32 -4.76 -1.76
N VAL A 9 7.49 -5.12 -0.79
CA VAL A 9 7.97 -5.54 0.55
C VAL A 9 8.83 -6.80 0.44
N GLU A 10 8.40 -7.78 -0.35
CA GLU A 10 9.13 -9.03 -0.54
C GLU A 10 10.51 -8.80 -1.19
N ILE A 11 10.58 -7.93 -2.20
CA ILE A 11 11.83 -7.59 -2.86
C ILE A 11 12.79 -6.91 -1.88
N LYS A 12 12.30 -5.97 -1.09
CA LYS A 12 13.12 -5.30 -0.06
C LYS A 12 13.68 -6.30 0.94
N LYS A 13 12.87 -7.25 1.38
CA LYS A 13 13.32 -8.33 2.26
C LYS A 13 14.43 -9.16 1.63
N THR A 14 14.27 -9.52 0.37
CA THR A 14 15.26 -10.29 -0.39
C THR A 14 16.57 -9.51 -0.51
N GLU A 15 16.52 -8.19 -0.60
CA GLU A 15 17.69 -7.31 -0.61
C GLU A 15 18.30 -7.13 0.77
N GLY A 16 17.76 -7.78 1.80
CA GLY A 16 18.27 -7.66 3.17
C GLY A 16 17.74 -6.47 3.94
N THR A 17 16.72 -5.78 3.43
CA THR A 17 16.16 -4.60 4.07
C THR A 17 14.79 -4.92 4.68
N GLU A 18 14.70 -4.82 6.01
CA GLU A 18 13.41 -4.84 6.69
C GLU A 18 12.90 -3.42 6.77
N ILE A 19 11.73 -3.18 6.16
CA ILE A 19 11.17 -1.83 6.11
C ILE A 19 10.21 -1.57 7.27
N THR A 20 10.26 -0.33 7.78
CA THR A 20 9.31 0.14 8.80
C THR A 20 8.03 0.61 8.11
N PHE A 21 6.97 0.85 8.90
CA PHE A 21 5.76 1.44 8.35
C PHE A 21 6.01 2.83 7.76
N ASP A 22 6.86 3.63 8.41
CA ASP A 22 7.21 4.96 7.88
C ASP A 22 7.87 4.86 6.51
N ASP A 23 8.77 3.88 6.32
CA ASP A 23 9.42 3.64 5.03
C ASP A 23 8.38 3.25 3.97
N LEU A 24 7.43 2.39 4.35
CA LEU A 24 6.39 1.93 3.44
C LEU A 24 5.44 3.07 3.06
N GLU A 25 5.09 3.91 4.03
CA GLU A 25 4.21 5.07 3.78
C GLU A 25 4.87 6.10 2.88
N LYS A 26 6.19 6.28 3.00
CA LYS A 26 6.95 7.14 2.09
C LYS A 26 7.03 6.54 0.69
N ALA A 27 7.13 5.22 0.59
CA ALA A 27 7.15 4.52 -0.70
C ALA A 27 5.79 4.58 -1.40
N PHE A 28 4.70 4.58 -0.62
CA PHE A 28 3.32 4.62 -1.11
C PHE A 28 2.55 5.70 -0.36
N PRO A 29 2.76 6.98 -0.72
CA PRO A 29 2.13 8.10 0.01
C PRO A 29 0.61 8.03 0.01
N GLN A 30 0.01 8.49 1.10
CA GLN A 30 -1.45 8.51 1.26
C GLN A 30 -2.19 9.16 0.09
N LYS A 31 -1.62 10.25 -0.44
CA LYS A 31 -2.22 11.00 -1.54
C LYS A 31 -2.39 10.20 -2.82
N TRP A 32 -1.67 9.10 -2.99
CA TRP A 32 -1.81 8.27 -4.18
C TRP A 32 -3.18 7.59 -4.23
N GLN A 33 -3.78 7.31 -3.09
CA GLN A 33 -5.14 6.79 -3.03
C GLN A 33 -6.18 7.88 -3.34
N ARG A 34 -5.82 9.14 -3.13
CA ARG A 34 -6.69 10.32 -3.27
C ARG A 34 -6.47 11.11 -4.55
N GLU A 35 -5.81 10.55 -5.54
CA GLU A 35 -5.43 11.25 -6.78
C GLU A 35 -4.60 12.52 -6.54
N GLY A 36 -3.76 12.51 -5.51
CA GLY A 36 -2.94 13.66 -5.12
C GLY A 36 -3.66 14.72 -4.30
N LYS A 37 -4.91 14.48 -3.92
CA LYS A 37 -5.74 15.45 -3.18
C LYS A 37 -5.59 15.27 -1.68
N ASP A 38 -5.83 16.34 -0.92
CA ASP A 38 -5.91 16.26 0.53
C ASP A 38 -7.26 15.69 0.96
N SER A 39 -7.27 15.00 2.09
CA SER A 39 -8.48 14.45 2.68
C SER A 39 -8.38 14.45 4.19
N LYS A 40 -9.49 14.68 4.87
CA LYS A 40 -9.58 14.57 6.33
C LYS A 40 -9.80 13.12 6.78
N ASN A 41 -10.09 12.22 5.84
CA ASN A 41 -10.29 10.81 6.15
C ASN A 41 -8.94 10.10 6.26
N GLU A 42 -8.53 9.76 7.49
CA GLU A 42 -7.27 9.04 7.77
C GLU A 42 -7.18 7.70 7.08
N ASN A 43 -8.32 7.10 6.74
CA ASN A 43 -8.36 5.79 6.09
C ASN A 43 -8.33 5.89 4.56
N ALA A 44 -8.27 7.10 4.01
CA ALA A 44 -8.05 7.33 2.59
C ALA A 44 -6.56 7.34 2.31
N CYS A 45 -5.94 6.17 2.36
CA CYS A 45 -4.49 5.95 2.20
C CYS A 45 -4.24 4.63 1.50
N VAL A 46 -3.03 4.42 1.01
CA VAL A 46 -2.64 3.18 0.31
C VAL A 46 -2.43 2.06 1.31
N VAL A 47 -1.71 2.33 2.39
CA VAL A 47 -1.34 1.33 3.41
C VAL A 47 -1.72 1.83 4.80
N LYS A 48 -2.00 0.91 5.70
CA LYS A 48 -2.39 1.20 7.08
C LYS A 48 -1.85 0.11 8.00
N LYS A 49 -1.47 0.48 9.21
CA LYS A 49 -1.14 -0.52 10.24
C LYS A 49 -2.42 -1.23 10.66
N PHE A 50 -2.43 -2.55 10.64
CA PHE A 50 -3.62 -3.29 11.07
C PHE A 50 -3.97 -2.99 12.52
N ALA A 51 -2.98 -2.84 13.40
CA ALA A 51 -3.18 -2.52 14.81
C ALA A 51 -4.00 -1.23 15.03
N ASP A 52 -3.90 -0.27 14.09
CA ASP A 52 -4.63 1.00 14.21
C ASP A 52 -6.13 0.86 13.90
N ILE A 53 -6.54 -0.24 13.27
CA ILE A 53 -7.93 -0.47 12.85
C ILE A 53 -8.50 -1.81 13.30
N GLU A 54 -7.78 -2.58 14.11
CA GLU A 54 -8.24 -3.93 14.47
C GLU A 54 -9.54 -3.96 15.28
N ASP A 55 -9.87 -2.86 15.96
CA ASP A 55 -11.12 -2.71 16.71
C ASP A 55 -12.15 -1.82 15.99
N ASP A 56 -11.91 -1.50 14.72
CA ASP A 56 -12.78 -0.62 13.93
C ASP A 56 -13.27 -1.35 12.69
N GLU A 57 -14.43 -2.01 12.80
CA GLU A 57 -15.01 -2.78 11.69
C GLU A 57 -15.29 -1.92 10.46
N LYS A 58 -15.67 -0.66 10.66
CA LYS A 58 -15.97 0.25 9.56
C LYS A 58 -14.71 0.60 8.77
N ALA A 59 -13.62 0.87 9.47
CA ALA A 59 -12.33 1.12 8.85
C ALA A 59 -11.82 -0.12 8.11
N GLN A 60 -11.97 -1.31 8.72
CA GLN A 60 -11.52 -2.57 8.11
C GLN A 60 -12.14 -2.84 6.75
N LYS A 61 -13.37 -2.38 6.50
CA LYS A 61 -14.04 -2.57 5.22
C LYS A 61 -13.34 -1.85 4.07
N ARG A 62 -12.47 -0.89 4.36
CA ARG A 62 -11.73 -0.13 3.37
C ARG A 62 -10.39 -0.76 3.01
N PHE A 63 -10.03 -1.86 3.66
CA PHE A 63 -8.73 -2.51 3.50
C PHE A 63 -8.86 -4.02 3.33
N ARG A 64 -7.81 -4.62 2.77
CA ARG A 64 -7.70 -6.08 2.68
C ARG A 64 -7.15 -6.61 4.01
N CYS A 65 -8.07 -6.99 4.89
CA CYS A 65 -7.74 -7.34 6.28
C CYS A 65 -7.71 -8.85 6.56
N LYS A 66 -7.96 -9.70 5.59
CA LYS A 66 -7.88 -11.16 5.80
C LYS A 66 -6.47 -11.54 6.26
N VAL A 67 -6.36 -12.56 7.11
CA VAL A 67 -5.08 -12.98 7.66
C VAL A 67 -4.02 -13.21 6.57
N ASN A 68 -4.42 -13.85 5.49
CA ASN A 68 -3.51 -14.12 4.37
C ASN A 68 -3.23 -12.91 3.47
N GLU A 69 -3.94 -11.80 3.69
CA GLU A 69 -3.74 -10.55 2.94
C GLU A 69 -2.94 -9.52 3.74
N GLN A 70 -2.72 -9.74 5.03
CA GLN A 70 -1.90 -8.86 5.85
C GLN A 70 -0.43 -9.07 5.49
N ILE A 71 0.32 -7.97 5.39
CA ILE A 71 1.73 -8.02 4.97
C ILE A 71 2.62 -7.74 6.18
N PRO A 72 3.48 -8.69 6.56
CA PRO A 72 4.42 -8.46 7.67
C PRO A 72 5.58 -7.58 7.23
N ILE A 73 5.91 -6.61 8.08
CA ILE A 73 7.08 -5.74 7.92
C ILE A 73 7.96 -5.86 9.16
N LYS A 74 8.91 -4.92 9.33
CA LYS A 74 9.85 -4.94 10.45
C LYS A 74 9.12 -5.09 11.80
N ASP A 75 9.72 -5.84 12.71
CA ASP A 75 9.19 -6.11 14.07
C ASP A 75 7.85 -6.86 14.07
N LYS A 76 7.59 -7.63 13.01
CA LYS A 76 6.35 -8.42 12.86
C LYS A 76 5.09 -7.57 12.82
N GLU A 77 5.23 -6.28 12.54
CA GLU A 77 4.08 -5.40 12.39
C GLU A 77 3.31 -5.79 11.12
N MET A 78 1.98 -5.86 11.21
CA MET A 78 1.13 -6.22 10.08
C MET A 78 0.56 -4.99 9.43
N VAL A 79 0.63 -4.95 8.09
CA VAL A 79 0.12 -3.86 7.28
C VAL A 79 -0.99 -4.36 6.38
N VAL A 80 -2.01 -3.54 6.18
CA VAL A 80 -3.11 -3.81 5.26
C VAL A 80 -3.13 -2.78 4.15
N VAL A 81 -3.60 -3.20 2.98
CA VAL A 81 -3.62 -2.35 1.78
C VAL A 81 -5.06 -1.99 1.45
N SER A 82 -5.28 -0.76 1.01
CA SER A 82 -6.60 -0.26 0.62
C SER A 82 -7.24 -1.13 -0.47
N ASN A 83 -8.55 -1.31 -0.38
CA ASN A 83 -9.35 -1.92 -1.44
C ASN A 83 -10.24 -0.89 -2.16
N GLN A 84 -10.06 0.40 -1.87
CA GLN A 84 -10.88 1.49 -2.35
C GLN A 84 -10.32 2.08 -3.65
N TRP A 85 -10.30 1.27 -4.71
CA TRP A 85 -9.74 1.66 -6.01
C TRP A 85 -10.83 1.71 -7.07
N GLY A 86 -10.87 2.81 -7.80
CA GLY A 86 -11.72 3.00 -8.97
C GLY A 86 -10.88 3.48 -10.13
N LYS A 87 -11.50 3.70 -11.28
CA LYS A 87 -10.80 4.05 -12.52
C LYS A 87 -9.86 5.26 -12.37
N GLY A 88 -10.30 6.30 -11.67
CA GLY A 88 -9.51 7.53 -11.51
C GLY A 88 -8.28 7.32 -10.65
N ASN A 89 -8.47 6.90 -9.41
CA ASN A 89 -7.35 6.79 -8.47
C ASN A 89 -6.41 5.63 -8.78
N ILE A 90 -6.89 4.56 -9.40
CA ILE A 90 -5.98 3.47 -9.79
C ILE A 90 -5.00 3.93 -10.88
N ASN A 91 -5.46 4.70 -11.85
CA ASN A 91 -4.59 5.24 -12.88
C ASN A 91 -3.57 6.22 -12.32
N TYR A 92 -3.99 7.06 -11.37
CA TYR A 92 -3.07 7.95 -10.67
C TYR A 92 -2.00 7.17 -9.91
N PHE A 93 -2.40 6.13 -9.17
CA PHE A 93 -1.47 5.26 -8.45
C PHE A 93 -0.44 4.63 -9.39
N ILE A 94 -0.89 4.03 -10.48
CA ILE A 94 -0.02 3.36 -11.44
C ILE A 94 1.01 4.35 -12.00
N LYS A 95 0.58 5.54 -12.38
CA LYS A 95 1.44 6.59 -12.91
C LYS A 95 2.53 6.97 -11.92
N GLU A 96 2.16 7.24 -10.67
CA GLU A 96 3.10 7.67 -9.64
C GLU A 96 4.04 6.52 -9.22
N ALA A 97 3.51 5.30 -9.10
CA ALA A 97 4.31 4.13 -8.76
C ALA A 97 5.35 3.83 -9.86
N ASN A 98 4.97 3.96 -11.12
CA ASN A 98 5.90 3.77 -12.24
C ASN A 98 7.04 4.77 -12.24
N LYS A 99 6.79 6.00 -11.79
CA LYS A 99 7.84 7.02 -11.66
C LYS A 99 8.75 6.73 -10.47
N LYS A 100 8.17 6.47 -9.31
CA LYS A 100 8.93 6.35 -8.06
C LYS A 100 9.67 5.03 -7.94
N HIS A 101 9.07 3.96 -8.44
CA HIS A 101 9.59 2.60 -8.31
C HIS A 101 10.06 2.01 -9.63
N ILE A 102 10.63 2.84 -10.48
CA ILE A 102 11.04 2.44 -11.84
C ILE A 102 12.02 1.28 -11.85
N LYS A 103 12.89 1.17 -10.86
CA LYS A 103 13.86 0.07 -10.79
C LYS A 103 13.20 -1.29 -10.55
N TYR A 104 11.96 -1.32 -10.05
CA TYR A 104 11.21 -2.54 -9.80
C TYR A 104 10.22 -2.87 -10.91
N LYS A 105 10.17 -2.06 -11.97
CA LYS A 105 9.16 -2.18 -13.02
C LYS A 105 9.18 -3.54 -13.72
N LYS A 106 10.36 -4.16 -13.85
CA LYS A 106 10.50 -5.47 -14.48
C LYS A 106 9.95 -6.59 -13.62
N GLU A 107 10.08 -6.45 -12.29
CA GLU A 107 9.65 -7.42 -11.30
C GLU A 107 8.19 -7.20 -10.89
N LEU A 108 7.73 -5.96 -10.98
CA LEU A 108 6.39 -5.55 -10.59
C LEU A 108 5.58 -5.24 -11.84
N GLU A 109 4.87 -6.21 -12.35
CA GLU A 109 3.98 -5.99 -13.50
C GLU A 109 2.80 -5.13 -13.05
N ILE A 110 2.70 -3.93 -13.60
CA ILE A 110 1.59 -3.01 -13.34
C ILE A 110 0.79 -2.88 -14.62
N GLU A 111 -0.49 -3.22 -14.54
CA GLU A 111 -1.42 -3.08 -15.64
C GLU A 111 -2.20 -1.77 -15.50
N GLU A 112 -2.31 -1.03 -16.59
CA GLU A 112 -3.10 0.19 -16.62
C GLU A 112 -4.57 -0.15 -16.88
N TYR A 113 -5.45 0.60 -16.22
CA TYR A 113 -6.89 0.48 -16.41
C TYR A 113 -7.38 1.39 -17.51
#